data_b8216c38a981a5b1c19c337a05b15733
#
_entry.id   b8216c38a981a5b1c19c337a05b15733
#
_cell.length_a   1.000
_cell.length_b   1.000
_cell.length_c   1.000
_cell.angle_alpha   90.00
_cell.angle_beta   90.00
_cell.angle_gamma   90.00
#
_symmetry.space_group_name_H-M   'P 1'
#
loop_
_entity.id
_entity.type
_entity.pdbx_description
1 polymer ?
#
loop_
_entity_poly.entity_id
_entity_poly.type
_entity_poly.pdbx_seq_one_letter_code
_entity_poly.pdbx_strand_id
1 'polypeptide(L)'
;MTDLITRIKQQFLLPAEAKRALRRDKLPVTERPDPGIDAVIDAGLTWLGVAQDRSASQDGGVARHYRVVKGWGESYPETTGYIVPTCIHLARELGRPELDARARRMLDWLVSIQMPGGGFQGGMVNATPKVPVTFNTGQILMGLAAGTRAWGAAYAPPMREAADWLATTIDPDGCWRRHATPFAKRGEKAYETHVTWGLLEALRVERNAAWEQAARMNIDWAIGKQQPNGWVADCCLTLPDTPLTHTLGYYLRGLLEAFEYFQDERYLAATRRTADGLLGALRPDGWLPGRLARDWSAAVDWVCLTGSVQIGHTWLRLYQLTGEERYLKAGRLANGFVRRTVLMEGPEQAVGAVQGSYPISGLYGQWEYLNWACKFMLDSLWLEKQVA
;
A
#
# COMPACT_ATOMS: atom_id res chain seq x y z
N MET A 1 -32.14 -15.38 9.01
CA MET A 1 -33.29 -14.53 8.55
C MET A 1 -32.92 -13.03 8.60
N THR A 2 -32.28 -12.54 9.64
CA THR A 2 -31.85 -11.12 9.79
C THR A 2 -30.88 -10.67 8.70
N ASP A 3 -29.94 -11.53 8.27
CA ASP A 3 -28.93 -11.21 7.26
C ASP A 3 -29.53 -11.04 5.84
N LEU A 4 -30.50 -11.85 5.47
CA LEU A 4 -31.18 -11.78 4.18
C LEU A 4 -32.03 -10.49 4.04
N ILE A 5 -32.72 -10.11 5.10
CA ILE A 5 -33.52 -8.88 5.14
C ILE A 5 -32.64 -7.64 5.07
N THR A 6 -31.49 -7.69 5.74
CA THR A 6 -30.48 -6.61 5.71
C THR A 6 -29.87 -6.47 4.31
N ARG A 7 -29.52 -7.58 3.65
CA ARG A 7 -29.04 -7.59 2.27
C ARG A 7 -30.07 -7.07 1.27
N ILE A 8 -31.35 -7.45 1.43
CA ILE A 8 -32.44 -6.96 0.58
C ILE A 8 -32.65 -5.46 0.78
N LYS A 9 -32.71 -4.97 2.03
CA LYS A 9 -32.84 -3.53 2.33
C LYS A 9 -31.65 -2.74 1.78
N GLN A 10 -30.42 -3.22 1.93
CA GLN A 10 -29.23 -2.57 1.37
C GLN A 10 -29.30 -2.47 -0.15
N GLN A 11 -29.75 -3.50 -0.87
CA GLN A 11 -29.90 -3.44 -2.33
C GLN A 11 -30.89 -2.37 -2.80
N PHE A 12 -31.97 -2.10 -2.07
CA PHE A 12 -32.93 -1.05 -2.43
C PHE A 12 -32.40 0.37 -2.15
N LEU A 13 -31.56 0.54 -1.12
CA LEU A 13 -31.06 1.84 -0.66
C LEU A 13 -29.75 2.28 -1.36
N LEU A 14 -29.07 1.35 -2.08
CA LEU A 14 -27.83 1.68 -2.74
C LEU A 14 -28.03 2.61 -3.94
N PRO A 15 -27.14 3.61 -4.14
CA PRO A 15 -27.09 4.42 -5.35
C PRO A 15 -26.96 3.58 -6.61
N ALA A 16 -27.37 4.14 -7.75
CA ALA A 16 -27.29 3.46 -9.05
C ALA A 16 -25.86 3.00 -9.39
N GLU A 17 -24.85 3.78 -9.04
CA GLU A 17 -23.44 3.45 -9.25
C GLU A 17 -23.01 2.21 -8.44
N ALA A 18 -23.36 2.14 -7.16
CA ALA A 18 -23.10 0.97 -6.32
C ALA A 18 -23.80 -0.29 -6.83
N LYS A 19 -25.04 -0.16 -7.32
CA LYS A 19 -25.78 -1.26 -7.96
C LYS A 19 -25.09 -1.73 -9.26
N ARG A 20 -24.56 -0.80 -10.06
CA ARG A 20 -23.77 -1.16 -11.27
C ARG A 20 -22.51 -1.91 -10.91
N ALA A 21 -21.75 -1.42 -9.91
CA ALA A 21 -20.53 -2.07 -9.43
C ALA A 21 -20.79 -3.50 -8.94
N LEU A 22 -21.84 -3.71 -8.13
CA LEU A 22 -22.24 -5.06 -7.68
C LEU A 22 -22.62 -5.99 -8.82
N ARG A 23 -23.37 -5.49 -9.82
CA ARG A 23 -23.73 -6.31 -10.98
C ARG A 23 -22.50 -6.73 -11.77
N ARG A 24 -21.56 -5.81 -11.98
CA ARG A 24 -20.28 -6.08 -12.63
C ARG A 24 -19.49 -7.16 -11.88
N ASP A 25 -19.43 -7.05 -10.54
CA ASP A 25 -18.65 -7.96 -9.71
C ASP A 25 -19.27 -9.35 -9.54
N LYS A 26 -20.48 -9.59 -10.07
CA LYS A 26 -21.05 -10.95 -10.21
C LYS A 26 -20.44 -11.76 -11.35
N LEU A 27 -19.86 -11.09 -12.35
CA LEU A 27 -19.18 -11.77 -13.44
C LEU A 27 -17.80 -12.24 -12.95
N PRO A 28 -17.43 -13.52 -13.15
CA PRO A 28 -16.09 -14.00 -12.83
C PRO A 28 -15.01 -13.11 -13.45
N VAL A 29 -13.94 -12.85 -12.71
CA VAL A 29 -12.85 -11.99 -13.21
C VAL A 29 -12.18 -12.61 -14.44
N THR A 30 -12.10 -13.94 -14.49
CA THR A 30 -11.53 -14.69 -15.62
C THR A 30 -12.31 -14.55 -16.93
N GLU A 31 -13.60 -14.22 -16.86
CA GLU A 31 -14.42 -13.95 -18.05
C GLU A 31 -14.31 -12.52 -18.58
N ARG A 32 -13.60 -11.65 -17.83
CA ARG A 32 -13.37 -10.27 -18.25
C ARG A 32 -12.10 -10.19 -19.11
N PRO A 33 -12.11 -9.39 -20.18
CA PRO A 33 -10.91 -9.17 -20.96
C PRO A 33 -9.82 -8.53 -20.08
N ASP A 34 -8.56 -8.93 -20.30
CA ASP A 34 -7.42 -8.22 -19.70
C ASP A 34 -7.13 -6.95 -20.53
N PRO A 35 -7.21 -5.75 -19.95
CA PRO A 35 -6.98 -4.53 -20.70
C PRO A 35 -5.52 -4.33 -21.13
N GLY A 36 -4.61 -5.13 -20.57
CA GLY A 36 -3.17 -4.99 -20.78
C GLY A 36 -2.51 -4.03 -19.80
N ILE A 37 -1.20 -4.21 -19.62
CA ILE A 37 -0.41 -3.50 -18.60
C ILE A 37 -0.38 -2.00 -18.87
N ASP A 38 -0.03 -1.61 -20.11
CA ASP A 38 0.20 -0.21 -20.47
C ASP A 38 -1.09 0.62 -20.36
N ALA A 39 -2.20 0.09 -20.86
CA ALA A 39 -3.49 0.78 -20.77
C ALA A 39 -3.93 1.00 -19.30
N VAL A 40 -3.70 0.01 -18.43
CA VAL A 40 -4.06 0.13 -17.01
C VAL A 40 -3.11 1.07 -16.27
N ILE A 41 -1.83 1.10 -16.59
CA ILE A 41 -0.88 2.08 -16.03
C ILE A 41 -1.33 3.51 -16.40
N ASP A 42 -1.64 3.78 -17.68
CA ASP A 42 -2.06 5.10 -18.11
C ASP A 42 -3.37 5.56 -17.45
N ALA A 43 -4.37 4.68 -17.42
CA ALA A 43 -5.64 4.95 -16.75
C ALA A 43 -5.46 5.17 -15.24
N GLY A 44 -4.62 4.38 -14.57
CA GLY A 44 -4.33 4.51 -13.14
C GLY A 44 -3.62 5.82 -12.79
N LEU A 45 -2.63 6.23 -13.59
CA LEU A 45 -1.96 7.54 -13.44
C LEU A 45 -2.93 8.69 -13.62
N THR A 46 -3.81 8.61 -14.61
CA THR A 46 -4.87 9.59 -14.83
C THR A 46 -5.80 9.67 -13.62
N TRP A 47 -6.23 8.52 -13.09
CA TRP A 47 -7.10 8.48 -11.92
C TRP A 47 -6.43 9.06 -10.66
N LEU A 48 -5.14 8.80 -10.41
CA LEU A 48 -4.42 9.42 -9.30
C LEU A 48 -4.37 10.95 -9.43
N GLY A 49 -4.22 11.45 -10.67
CA GLY A 49 -4.32 12.88 -10.96
C GLY A 49 -5.69 13.44 -10.61
N VAL A 50 -6.77 12.77 -11.02
CA VAL A 50 -8.15 13.13 -10.65
C VAL A 50 -8.35 13.08 -9.13
N ALA A 51 -7.83 12.06 -8.45
CA ALA A 51 -7.92 11.94 -6.99
C ALA A 51 -7.20 13.10 -6.26
N GLN A 52 -6.10 13.61 -6.81
CA GLN A 52 -5.44 14.81 -6.29
C GLN A 52 -6.25 16.08 -6.53
N ASP A 53 -6.80 16.24 -7.72
CA ASP A 53 -7.52 17.46 -8.12
C ASP A 53 -8.93 17.53 -7.51
N ARG A 54 -9.53 16.38 -7.17
CA ARG A 54 -10.89 16.25 -6.60
C ARG A 54 -10.90 15.97 -5.10
N SER A 55 -9.75 16.00 -4.41
CA SER A 55 -9.73 15.86 -2.96
C SER A 55 -10.68 16.88 -2.31
N ALA A 56 -11.49 16.44 -1.35
CA ALA A 56 -12.45 17.31 -0.69
C ALA A 56 -11.77 18.47 0.07
N SER A 57 -10.52 18.29 0.52
CA SER A 57 -9.73 19.34 1.16
C SER A 57 -9.06 20.33 0.20
N GLN A 58 -8.89 19.98 -1.08
CA GLN A 58 -8.29 20.83 -2.13
C GLN A 58 -6.96 21.49 -1.75
N ASP A 59 -6.13 20.75 -1.01
CA ASP A 59 -4.91 21.25 -0.36
C ASP A 59 -3.60 20.85 -1.06
N GLY A 60 -3.67 20.05 -2.11
CA GLY A 60 -2.52 19.53 -2.85
C GLY A 60 -2.21 18.05 -2.58
N GLY A 61 -2.76 17.48 -1.52
CA GLY A 61 -2.72 16.04 -1.24
C GLY A 61 -3.65 15.22 -2.13
N VAL A 62 -3.55 13.91 -2.05
CA VAL A 62 -4.39 12.96 -2.79
C VAL A 62 -5.55 12.52 -1.93
N ALA A 63 -6.79 12.59 -2.45
CA ALA A 63 -7.97 12.08 -1.78
C ALA A 63 -7.75 10.63 -1.34
N ARG A 64 -8.10 10.30 -0.09
CA ARG A 64 -7.99 8.95 0.45
C ARG A 64 -8.68 7.93 -0.44
N HIS A 65 -9.89 8.27 -0.91
CA HIS A 65 -10.74 7.38 -1.69
C HIS A 65 -11.76 8.17 -2.52
N TYR A 66 -12.34 7.49 -3.51
CA TYR A 66 -13.68 7.78 -3.99
C TYR A 66 -14.64 6.72 -3.47
N ARG A 67 -15.66 7.14 -2.69
CA ARG A 67 -16.68 6.24 -2.17
C ARG A 67 -17.95 6.36 -3.02
N VAL A 68 -18.35 5.26 -3.68
CA VAL A 68 -19.52 5.24 -4.60
C VAL A 68 -20.85 5.70 -3.98
N VAL A 69 -20.91 5.79 -2.65
CA VAL A 69 -22.12 6.24 -1.90
C VAL A 69 -21.98 7.65 -1.33
N LYS A 70 -20.77 8.25 -1.33
CA LYS A 70 -20.51 9.54 -0.66
C LYS A 70 -19.64 10.52 -1.47
N GLY A 71 -18.96 10.07 -2.51
CA GLY A 71 -18.02 10.90 -3.31
C GLY A 71 -16.57 10.87 -2.78
N TRP A 72 -15.81 11.89 -3.16
CA TRP A 72 -14.40 12.04 -2.82
C TRP A 72 -14.19 12.30 -1.32
N GLY A 73 -13.18 11.63 -0.77
CA GLY A 73 -12.70 11.88 0.59
C GLY A 73 -11.70 13.03 0.67
N GLU A 74 -11.33 13.38 1.89
CA GLU A 74 -10.25 14.33 2.19
C GLU A 74 -8.88 13.76 1.80
N SER A 75 -7.89 14.64 1.66
CA SER A 75 -6.49 14.25 1.45
C SER A 75 -5.98 13.37 2.58
N TYR A 76 -5.18 12.35 2.19
CA TYR A 76 -4.61 11.41 3.15
C TYR A 76 -3.08 11.53 3.16
N PRO A 77 -2.50 12.14 4.21
CA PRO A 77 -1.06 12.41 4.28
C PRO A 77 -0.19 11.18 4.06
N GLU A 78 -0.49 10.10 4.76
CA GLU A 78 0.21 8.82 4.67
C GLU A 78 0.41 8.36 3.24
N THR A 79 -0.70 8.18 2.53
CA THR A 79 -0.67 7.59 1.19
C THR A 79 -0.17 8.58 0.13
N THR A 80 -0.42 9.87 0.32
CA THR A 80 0.18 10.91 -0.53
C THR A 80 1.71 10.81 -0.48
N GLY A 81 2.29 10.53 0.71
CA GLY A 81 3.73 10.39 0.88
C GLY A 81 4.34 9.33 -0.03
N TYR A 82 3.83 8.11 -0.03
CA TYR A 82 4.40 7.05 -0.86
C TYR A 82 3.91 7.03 -2.32
N ILE A 83 2.92 7.86 -2.70
CA ILE A 83 2.57 8.10 -4.11
C ILE A 83 3.65 8.93 -4.81
N VAL A 84 4.30 9.84 -4.10
CA VAL A 84 5.37 10.71 -4.64
C VAL A 84 6.45 9.93 -5.37
N PRO A 85 7.14 8.92 -4.78
CA PRO A 85 8.18 8.19 -5.49
C PRO A 85 7.68 7.47 -6.74
N THR A 86 6.44 6.96 -6.75
CA THR A 86 5.83 6.35 -7.93
C THR A 86 5.65 7.39 -9.05
N CYS A 87 5.17 8.59 -8.74
CA CYS A 87 5.01 9.67 -9.72
C CYS A 87 6.37 10.10 -10.29
N ILE A 88 7.39 10.33 -9.45
CA ILE A 88 8.74 10.72 -9.90
C ILE A 88 9.35 9.64 -10.79
N HIS A 89 9.23 8.38 -10.39
CA HIS A 89 9.76 7.27 -11.17
C HIS A 89 9.09 7.18 -12.55
N LEU A 90 7.76 7.12 -12.59
CA LEU A 90 7.01 6.98 -13.83
C LEU A 90 7.03 8.24 -14.69
N ALA A 91 7.25 9.44 -14.12
CA ALA A 91 7.52 10.65 -14.90
C ALA A 91 8.73 10.49 -15.82
N ARG A 92 9.80 9.93 -15.27
CA ARG A 92 11.06 9.67 -16.01
C ARG A 92 10.89 8.56 -17.03
N GLU A 93 10.37 7.42 -16.59
CA GLU A 93 10.28 6.22 -17.42
C GLU A 93 9.31 6.36 -18.60
N LEU A 94 8.25 7.17 -18.45
CA LEU A 94 7.22 7.39 -19.46
C LEU A 94 7.36 8.73 -20.20
N GLY A 95 8.33 9.58 -19.83
CA GLY A 95 8.48 10.92 -20.40
C GLY A 95 7.30 11.85 -20.09
N ARG A 96 6.71 11.74 -18.87
CA ARG A 96 5.50 12.47 -18.44
C ARG A 96 5.81 13.53 -17.37
N PRO A 97 6.30 14.72 -17.75
CA PRO A 97 6.74 15.76 -16.79
C PRO A 97 5.61 16.30 -15.91
N GLU A 98 4.36 16.16 -16.30
CA GLU A 98 3.22 16.54 -15.47
C GLU A 98 3.12 15.73 -14.18
N LEU A 99 3.64 14.50 -14.14
CA LEU A 99 3.72 13.69 -12.92
C LEU A 99 4.71 14.27 -11.91
N ASP A 100 5.83 14.85 -12.37
CA ASP A 100 6.76 15.58 -11.50
C ASP A 100 6.10 16.81 -10.88
N ALA A 101 5.35 17.58 -11.65
CA ALA A 101 4.61 18.74 -11.14
C ALA A 101 3.59 18.31 -10.06
N ARG A 102 2.89 17.20 -10.27
CA ARG A 102 1.98 16.62 -9.27
C ARG A 102 2.72 16.17 -8.01
N ALA A 103 3.85 15.48 -8.15
CA ALA A 103 4.67 15.03 -7.03
C ALA A 103 5.22 16.21 -6.20
N ARG A 104 5.65 17.30 -6.84
CA ARG A 104 6.06 18.53 -6.13
C ARG A 104 4.91 19.12 -5.33
N ARG A 105 3.71 19.25 -5.92
CA ARG A 105 2.52 19.75 -5.21
C ARG A 105 2.17 18.89 -3.98
N MET A 106 2.32 17.56 -4.09
CA MET A 106 2.15 16.64 -2.96
C MET A 106 3.18 16.91 -1.85
N LEU A 107 4.46 17.05 -2.22
CA LEU A 107 5.54 17.28 -1.27
C LEU A 107 5.45 18.63 -0.57
N ASP A 108 5.17 19.71 -1.31
CA ASP A 108 5.01 21.05 -0.75
C ASP A 108 3.88 21.06 0.28
N TRP A 109 2.78 20.39 -0.01
CA TRP A 109 1.70 20.20 0.94
C TRP A 109 2.14 19.38 2.16
N LEU A 110 2.81 18.25 1.98
CA LEU A 110 3.30 17.41 3.09
C LEU A 110 4.26 18.19 3.99
N VAL A 111 5.19 18.96 3.43
CA VAL A 111 6.08 19.83 4.23
C VAL A 111 5.26 20.83 5.04
N SER A 112 4.21 21.42 4.47
CA SER A 112 3.36 22.40 5.16
C SER A 112 2.59 21.86 6.37
N ILE A 113 2.38 20.55 6.44
CA ILE A 113 1.63 19.87 7.52
C ILE A 113 2.52 19.06 8.46
N GLN A 114 3.86 19.11 8.30
CA GLN A 114 4.78 18.47 9.25
C GLN A 114 4.59 19.04 10.63
N MET A 115 4.51 18.18 11.63
CA MET A 115 4.30 18.58 13.01
C MET A 115 5.61 18.96 13.68
N PRO A 116 5.60 19.84 14.70
CA PRO A 116 6.78 20.12 15.52
C PRO A 116 7.43 18.82 16.02
N GLY A 117 8.73 18.71 15.85
CA GLY A 117 9.49 17.49 16.16
C GLY A 117 9.60 16.47 15.05
N GLY A 118 9.05 16.75 13.84
CA GLY A 118 9.31 15.99 12.62
C GLY A 118 8.28 14.90 12.26
N GLY A 119 7.38 14.51 13.19
CA GLY A 119 6.35 13.52 12.93
C GLY A 119 5.20 14.04 12.06
N PHE A 120 4.35 13.12 11.56
CA PHE A 120 3.16 13.43 10.77
C PHE A 120 1.90 12.81 11.38
N GLN A 121 0.78 13.51 11.23
CA GLN A 121 -0.50 13.07 11.78
C GLN A 121 -0.99 11.75 11.19
N GLY A 122 -1.78 11.01 11.97
CA GLY A 122 -2.56 9.86 11.53
C GLY A 122 -3.90 10.24 10.93
N GLY A 123 -4.43 9.38 10.06
CA GLY A 123 -5.73 9.57 9.43
C GLY A 123 -5.74 10.61 8.31
N MET A 124 -6.92 10.95 7.82
CA MET A 124 -7.10 12.02 6.82
C MET A 124 -6.73 13.38 7.42
N VAL A 125 -6.46 14.38 6.58
CA VAL A 125 -5.97 15.70 7.01
C VAL A 125 -6.88 16.40 8.04
N ASN A 126 -8.18 16.13 7.99
CA ASN A 126 -9.18 16.64 8.94
C ASN A 126 -9.44 15.72 10.15
N ALA A 127 -8.71 14.61 10.28
CA ALA A 127 -8.92 13.68 11.39
C ALA A 127 -8.57 14.30 12.75
N THR A 128 -9.31 13.88 13.78
CA THR A 128 -9.07 14.27 15.18
C THR A 128 -8.99 13.01 16.06
N PRO A 129 -8.06 12.95 17.03
CA PRO A 129 -7.06 13.99 17.37
C PRO A 129 -5.92 14.09 16.34
N LYS A 130 -5.35 15.29 16.17
CA LYS A 130 -4.11 15.48 15.40
C LYS A 130 -2.91 15.11 16.27
N VAL A 131 -2.41 13.91 16.09
CA VAL A 131 -1.26 13.36 16.82
C VAL A 131 -0.27 12.73 15.83
N PRO A 132 1.05 12.82 16.10
CA PRO A 132 2.04 12.19 15.23
C PRO A 132 1.91 10.66 15.34
N VAL A 133 2.00 9.99 14.20
CA VAL A 133 1.85 8.53 14.09
C VAL A 133 3.04 7.93 13.36
N THR A 134 3.63 6.90 13.94
CA THR A 134 4.82 6.20 13.41
C THR A 134 4.61 5.74 11.97
N PHE A 135 3.54 5.00 11.71
CA PHE A 135 3.29 4.45 10.38
C PHE A 135 3.17 5.56 9.33
N ASN A 136 2.35 6.59 9.61
CA ASN A 136 2.16 7.72 8.69
C ASN A 136 3.48 8.48 8.41
N THR A 137 4.27 8.72 9.45
CA THR A 137 5.58 9.38 9.30
C THR A 137 6.52 8.59 8.40
N GLY A 138 6.61 7.26 8.59
CA GLY A 138 7.44 6.40 7.74
C GLY A 138 7.02 6.40 6.26
N GLN A 139 5.71 6.42 6.00
CA GLN A 139 5.21 6.49 4.62
C GLN A 139 5.53 7.82 3.93
N ILE A 140 5.39 8.92 4.66
CA ILE A 140 5.69 10.27 4.16
C ILE A 140 7.20 10.44 3.96
N LEU A 141 8.02 9.85 4.82
CA LEU A 141 9.48 9.87 4.70
C LEU A 141 9.97 9.31 3.35
N MET A 142 9.30 8.30 2.78
CA MET A 142 9.63 7.81 1.44
C MET A 142 9.48 8.90 0.38
N GLY A 143 8.41 9.69 0.46
CA GLY A 143 8.17 10.83 -0.43
C GLY A 143 9.22 11.91 -0.26
N LEU A 144 9.52 12.30 0.98
CA LEU A 144 10.54 13.32 1.29
C LEU A 144 11.94 12.89 0.81
N ALA A 145 12.30 11.63 1.00
CA ALA A 145 13.56 11.07 0.51
C ALA A 145 13.64 11.08 -1.03
N ALA A 146 12.56 10.66 -1.71
CA ALA A 146 12.48 10.69 -3.16
C ALA A 146 12.56 12.14 -3.70
N GLY A 147 11.85 13.08 -3.08
CA GLY A 147 11.91 14.51 -3.42
C GLY A 147 13.30 15.11 -3.19
N THR A 148 13.97 14.72 -2.12
CA THR A 148 15.35 15.17 -1.84
C THR A 148 16.32 14.68 -2.93
N ARG A 149 16.22 13.41 -3.36
CA ARG A 149 17.02 12.89 -4.46
C ARG A 149 16.74 13.59 -5.79
N ALA A 150 15.48 13.91 -6.07
CA ALA A 150 15.08 14.45 -7.36
C ALA A 150 15.33 15.96 -7.47
N TRP A 151 15.13 16.72 -6.37
CA TRP A 151 15.09 18.18 -6.40
C TRP A 151 15.94 18.86 -5.32
N GLY A 152 16.72 18.09 -4.53
CA GLY A 152 17.75 18.61 -3.64
C GLY A 152 17.23 19.21 -2.33
N ALA A 153 17.87 20.31 -1.90
CA ALA A 153 17.85 20.81 -0.53
C ALA A 153 16.47 21.23 0.03
N ALA A 154 15.46 21.48 -0.81
CA ALA A 154 14.15 21.96 -0.35
C ALA A 154 13.45 20.95 0.58
N TYR A 155 13.65 19.64 0.33
CA TYR A 155 12.99 18.57 1.07
C TYR A 155 13.92 17.85 2.06
N ALA A 156 15.21 18.19 2.10
CA ALA A 156 16.20 17.56 2.98
C ALA A 156 15.95 17.84 4.48
N PRO A 157 15.68 19.08 4.92
CA PRO A 157 15.41 19.35 6.34
C PRO A 157 14.19 18.57 6.85
N PRO A 158 12.98 18.62 6.23
CA PRO A 158 11.83 17.85 6.70
C PRO A 158 12.05 16.34 6.62
N MET A 159 12.84 15.83 5.68
CA MET A 159 13.25 14.43 5.62
C MET A 159 14.05 14.04 6.87
N ARG A 160 15.08 14.82 7.23
CA ARG A 160 15.92 14.58 8.41
C ARG A 160 15.11 14.59 9.68
N GLU A 161 14.27 15.61 9.87
CA GLU A 161 13.40 15.71 11.05
C GLU A 161 12.48 14.50 11.21
N ALA A 162 11.88 14.02 10.11
CA ALA A 162 11.03 12.83 10.13
C ALA A 162 11.83 11.55 10.45
N ALA A 163 13.02 11.38 9.88
CA ALA A 163 13.87 10.23 10.12
C ALA A 163 14.43 10.23 11.56
N ASP A 164 14.86 11.38 12.09
CA ASP A 164 15.30 11.55 13.48
C ASP A 164 14.16 11.23 14.46
N TRP A 165 12.94 11.72 14.15
CA TRP A 165 11.76 11.42 14.97
C TRP A 165 11.48 9.91 15.04
N LEU A 166 11.55 9.19 13.92
CA LEU A 166 11.39 7.74 13.90
C LEU A 166 12.49 7.02 14.69
N ALA A 167 13.76 7.42 14.50
CA ALA A 167 14.89 6.79 15.17
C ALA A 167 14.89 7.05 16.70
N THR A 168 14.35 8.18 17.17
CA THR A 168 14.26 8.50 18.60
C THR A 168 13.02 7.97 19.29
N THR A 169 12.00 7.57 18.53
CA THR A 169 10.72 7.06 19.07
C THR A 169 10.61 5.54 19.09
N ILE A 170 11.56 4.82 18.49
CA ILE A 170 11.62 3.36 18.55
C ILE A 170 11.91 2.89 19.98
N ASP A 171 11.28 1.80 20.39
CA ASP A 171 11.54 1.18 21.69
C ASP A 171 12.84 0.34 21.66
N PRO A 172 13.49 0.09 22.83
CA PRO A 172 14.78 -0.61 22.87
C PRO A 172 14.80 -2.02 22.25
N ASP A 173 13.64 -2.65 22.11
CA ASP A 173 13.51 -3.97 21.48
C ASP A 173 13.27 -3.92 19.95
N GLY A 174 13.15 -2.71 19.36
CA GLY A 174 12.94 -2.52 17.92
C GLY A 174 11.48 -2.38 17.49
N CYS A 175 10.52 -2.39 18.42
CA CYS A 175 9.11 -2.13 18.11
C CYS A 175 8.78 -0.64 18.30
N TRP A 176 7.85 -0.11 17.50
CA TRP A 176 7.25 1.21 17.75
C TRP A 176 5.90 1.05 18.47
N ARG A 177 5.78 1.48 19.72
CA ARG A 177 4.53 1.40 20.50
C ARG A 177 3.95 2.75 20.89
N ARG A 178 4.82 3.77 21.04
CA ARG A 178 4.45 5.06 21.63
C ARG A 178 3.51 5.89 20.78
N HIS A 179 3.67 5.87 19.48
CA HIS A 179 2.96 6.70 18.51
C HIS A 179 2.11 5.86 17.54
N ALA A 180 1.39 4.89 18.09
CA ALA A 180 0.44 4.09 17.33
C ALA A 180 -0.74 4.95 16.85
N THR A 181 -1.33 4.59 15.71
CA THR A 181 -2.51 5.29 15.20
C THR A 181 -3.69 5.15 16.16
N PRO A 182 -4.40 6.26 16.47
CA PRO A 182 -5.61 6.21 17.30
C PRO A 182 -6.81 5.56 16.60
N PHE A 183 -6.69 5.28 15.29
CA PHE A 183 -7.77 4.72 14.45
C PHE A 183 -7.69 3.21 14.27
N ALA A 184 -6.78 2.53 14.98
CA ALA A 184 -6.65 1.09 14.95
C ALA A 184 -6.53 0.50 16.36
N LYS A 185 -6.66 -0.83 16.46
CA LYS A 185 -6.45 -1.53 17.73
C LYS A 185 -5.01 -1.29 18.22
N ARG A 186 -4.86 -0.93 19.50
CA ARG A 186 -3.53 -0.82 20.12
C ARG A 186 -2.81 -2.16 20.11
N GLY A 187 -1.50 -2.14 20.09
CA GLY A 187 -0.65 -3.33 20.11
C GLY A 187 0.49 -3.23 19.10
N GLU A 188 1.32 -4.23 19.10
CA GLU A 188 2.45 -4.38 18.21
C GLU A 188 2.01 -4.55 16.75
N LYS A 189 2.84 -4.11 15.81
CA LYS A 189 2.52 -4.10 14.38
C LYS A 189 3.73 -4.54 13.56
N ALA A 190 3.82 -5.85 13.30
CA ALA A 190 4.92 -6.41 12.51
C ALA A 190 5.00 -5.82 11.08
N TYR A 191 3.91 -5.29 10.54
CA TYR A 191 3.90 -4.62 9.24
C TYR A 191 4.59 -3.24 9.25
N GLU A 192 5.02 -2.73 10.40
CA GLU A 192 5.82 -1.50 10.49
C GLU A 192 7.24 -1.65 9.94
N THR A 193 7.63 -2.83 9.45
CA THR A 193 8.75 -2.98 8.53
C THR A 193 8.64 -2.05 7.31
N HIS A 194 7.43 -1.65 6.94
CA HIS A 194 7.20 -0.65 5.89
C HIS A 194 7.58 0.78 6.32
N VAL A 195 7.59 1.06 7.64
CA VAL A 195 8.20 2.29 8.21
C VAL A 195 9.71 2.24 8.06
N THR A 196 10.30 1.08 8.33
CA THR A 196 11.73 0.84 8.11
C THR A 196 12.12 1.12 6.66
N TRP A 197 11.31 0.74 5.67
CA TRP A 197 11.58 1.14 4.28
C TRP A 197 11.72 2.66 4.13
N GLY A 198 10.89 3.45 4.80
CA GLY A 198 11.04 4.92 4.83
C GLY A 198 12.40 5.36 5.35
N LEU A 199 12.90 4.77 6.45
CA LEU A 199 14.25 5.03 6.97
C LEU A 199 15.33 4.62 5.98
N LEU A 200 15.18 3.47 5.32
CA LEU A 200 16.15 3.01 4.31
C LEU A 200 16.19 3.95 3.09
N GLU A 201 15.05 4.52 2.68
CA GLU A 201 15.01 5.53 1.63
C GLU A 201 15.75 6.82 2.04
N ALA A 202 15.62 7.25 3.29
CA ALA A 202 16.38 8.38 3.83
C ALA A 202 17.89 8.06 3.90
N LEU A 203 18.27 6.85 4.32
CA LEU A 203 19.64 6.36 4.35
C LEU A 203 20.31 6.28 2.97
N ARG A 204 19.52 6.05 1.90
CA ARG A 204 20.01 6.14 0.50
C ARG A 204 20.31 7.58 0.07
N VAL A 205 19.78 8.57 0.79
CA VAL A 205 20.07 10.00 0.58
C VAL A 205 21.27 10.44 1.42
N GLU A 206 21.25 10.09 2.71
CA GLU A 206 22.25 10.55 3.69
C GLU A 206 22.53 9.45 4.73
N ARG A 207 23.78 9.12 4.95
CA ARG A 207 24.18 8.13 5.96
C ARG A 207 24.01 8.68 7.37
N ASN A 208 23.31 7.93 8.23
CA ASN A 208 23.09 8.26 9.64
C ASN A 208 23.03 6.97 10.47
N ALA A 209 23.95 6.84 11.43
CA ALA A 209 24.08 5.63 12.24
C ALA A 209 22.85 5.33 13.11
N ALA A 210 22.18 6.37 13.63
CA ALA A 210 20.98 6.20 14.45
C ALA A 210 19.80 5.69 13.61
N TRP A 211 19.63 6.18 12.38
CA TRP A 211 18.60 5.69 11.45
C TRP A 211 18.85 4.24 11.03
N GLU A 212 20.12 3.91 10.76
CA GLU A 212 20.52 2.55 10.39
C GLU A 212 20.28 1.58 11.54
N GLN A 213 20.64 1.95 12.76
CA GLN A 213 20.38 1.16 13.96
C GLN A 213 18.90 0.92 14.16
N ALA A 214 18.05 1.96 14.08
CA ALA A 214 16.60 1.84 14.22
C ALA A 214 16.01 0.91 13.16
N ALA A 215 16.46 1.04 11.90
CA ALA A 215 16.03 0.17 10.81
C ALA A 215 16.36 -1.30 11.07
N ARG A 216 17.59 -1.63 11.48
CA ARG A 216 17.99 -3.00 11.82
C ARG A 216 17.19 -3.56 12.99
N MET A 217 17.07 -2.78 14.07
CA MET A 217 16.32 -3.21 15.26
C MET A 217 14.88 -3.59 14.92
N ASN A 218 14.19 -2.78 14.10
CA ASN A 218 12.81 -3.07 13.73
C ASN A 218 12.68 -4.32 12.86
N ILE A 219 13.56 -4.50 11.87
CA ILE A 219 13.53 -5.69 11.01
C ILE A 219 13.83 -6.95 11.82
N ASP A 220 14.86 -6.94 12.68
CA ASP A 220 15.21 -8.09 13.52
C ASP A 220 14.07 -8.43 14.51
N TRP A 221 13.42 -7.43 15.11
CA TRP A 221 12.23 -7.62 15.92
C TRP A 221 11.07 -8.24 15.11
N ALA A 222 10.80 -7.72 13.92
CA ALA A 222 9.70 -8.16 13.08
C ALA A 222 9.87 -9.60 12.57
N ILE A 223 11.12 -10.02 12.26
CA ILE A 223 11.43 -11.41 11.92
C ILE A 223 11.12 -12.35 13.09
N GLY A 224 11.33 -11.90 14.33
CA GLY A 224 10.98 -12.66 15.53
C GLY A 224 9.47 -12.96 15.65
N LYS A 225 8.61 -12.26 14.91
CA LYS A 225 7.16 -12.52 14.85
C LYS A 225 6.77 -13.58 13.82
N GLN A 226 7.70 -14.02 12.98
CA GLN A 226 7.44 -15.02 11.94
C GLN A 226 7.46 -16.44 12.53
N GLN A 227 6.45 -17.23 12.20
CA GLN A 227 6.35 -18.65 12.57
C GLN A 227 7.09 -19.54 11.56
N PRO A 228 7.35 -20.81 11.91
CA PRO A 228 8.08 -21.75 11.04
C PRO A 228 7.46 -21.92 9.63
N ASN A 229 6.13 -21.84 9.52
CA ASN A 229 5.42 -21.91 8.24
C ASN A 229 5.36 -20.56 7.49
N GLY A 230 6.05 -19.53 7.99
CA GLY A 230 6.08 -18.19 7.39
C GLY A 230 4.93 -17.26 7.80
N TRP A 231 3.93 -17.74 8.54
CA TRP A 231 2.87 -16.87 9.05
C TRP A 231 3.42 -15.87 10.08
N VAL A 232 2.88 -14.63 10.10
CA VAL A 232 3.44 -13.54 10.90
C VAL A 232 2.43 -13.08 11.94
N ALA A 233 2.82 -13.19 13.22
CA ALA A 233 2.03 -12.68 14.33
C ALA A 233 2.00 -11.13 14.33
N ASP A 234 0.96 -10.54 14.91
CA ASP A 234 0.78 -9.10 15.07
C ASP A 234 0.87 -8.29 13.75
N CYS A 235 0.61 -8.94 12.61
CA CYS A 235 0.72 -8.34 11.27
C CYS A 235 -0.61 -7.80 10.76
N CYS A 236 -1.37 -7.08 11.59
CA CYS A 236 -2.66 -6.48 11.18
C CYS A 236 -3.02 -5.25 12.04
N LEU A 237 -3.79 -4.32 11.43
CA LEU A 237 -4.36 -3.17 12.16
C LEU A 237 -5.40 -3.58 13.20
N THR A 238 -6.26 -4.55 12.87
CA THR A 238 -7.49 -4.82 13.63
C THR A 238 -7.65 -6.26 14.09
N LEU A 239 -7.31 -7.24 13.25
CA LEU A 239 -7.51 -8.67 13.48
C LEU A 239 -6.19 -9.43 13.31
N PRO A 240 -5.34 -9.49 14.35
CA PRO A 240 -4.00 -10.08 14.26
C PRO A 240 -4.01 -11.58 13.96
N ASP A 241 -5.05 -12.30 14.34
CA ASP A 241 -5.19 -13.74 14.07
C ASP A 241 -5.57 -14.06 12.62
N THR A 242 -6.07 -13.08 11.88
CA THR A 242 -6.39 -13.19 10.46
C THR A 242 -5.93 -11.91 9.73
N PRO A 243 -4.61 -11.74 9.53
CA PRO A 243 -4.05 -10.55 8.92
C PRO A 243 -4.59 -10.34 7.51
N LEU A 244 -4.68 -9.06 7.12
CA LEU A 244 -4.94 -8.67 5.74
C LEU A 244 -3.75 -9.02 4.87
N THR A 245 -3.98 -9.48 3.65
CA THR A 245 -2.92 -9.61 2.63
C THR A 245 -2.21 -8.28 2.37
N HIS A 246 -2.92 -7.16 2.52
CA HIS A 246 -2.33 -5.82 2.48
C HIS A 246 -1.25 -5.59 3.54
N THR A 247 -1.51 -5.95 4.80
CA THR A 247 -0.51 -5.78 5.87
C THR A 247 0.63 -6.79 5.78
N LEU A 248 0.37 -8.00 5.25
CA LEU A 248 1.42 -8.95 4.89
C LEU A 248 2.29 -8.40 3.74
N GLY A 249 1.69 -7.72 2.76
CA GLY A 249 2.43 -7.02 1.70
C GLY A 249 3.36 -5.94 2.24
N TYR A 250 2.94 -5.19 3.25
CA TYR A 250 3.80 -4.22 3.94
C TYR A 250 4.99 -4.90 4.65
N TYR A 251 4.72 -5.98 5.37
CA TYR A 251 5.76 -6.75 6.04
C TYR A 251 6.82 -7.24 5.05
N LEU A 252 6.38 -7.86 3.98
CA LEU A 252 7.25 -8.42 2.94
C LEU A 252 8.08 -7.33 2.24
N ARG A 253 7.46 -6.18 1.93
CA ARG A 253 8.18 -5.09 1.26
C ARG A 253 9.29 -4.55 2.14
N GLY A 254 9.04 -4.32 3.42
CA GLY A 254 10.07 -3.85 4.34
C GLY A 254 11.26 -4.80 4.47
N LEU A 255 11.01 -6.12 4.50
CA LEU A 255 12.08 -7.13 4.53
C LEU A 255 12.91 -7.15 3.25
N LEU A 256 12.27 -7.05 2.07
CA LEU A 256 13.00 -6.99 0.79
C LEU A 256 13.90 -5.76 0.71
N GLU A 257 13.39 -4.59 1.09
CA GLU A 257 14.16 -3.35 1.09
C GLU A 257 15.33 -3.42 2.08
N ALA A 258 15.12 -4.07 3.24
CA ALA A 258 16.18 -4.30 4.20
C ALA A 258 17.23 -5.28 3.67
N PHE A 259 16.84 -6.36 2.98
CA PHE A 259 17.77 -7.24 2.29
C PHE A 259 18.61 -6.47 1.25
N GLU A 260 17.95 -5.67 0.41
CA GLU A 260 18.65 -4.91 -0.63
C GLU A 260 19.63 -3.88 -0.08
N TYR A 261 19.30 -3.28 1.07
CA TYR A 261 20.17 -2.28 1.70
C TYR A 261 21.31 -2.92 2.50
N PHE A 262 21.00 -3.91 3.34
CA PHE A 262 21.94 -4.50 4.28
C PHE A 262 22.69 -5.72 3.75
N GLN A 263 22.22 -6.35 2.67
CA GLN A 263 22.73 -7.59 2.11
C GLN A 263 22.76 -8.75 3.14
N ASP A 264 21.78 -8.76 4.05
CA ASP A 264 21.63 -9.79 5.08
C ASP A 264 20.66 -10.89 4.61
N GLU A 265 21.19 -12.08 4.35
CA GLU A 265 20.43 -13.23 3.83
C GLU A 265 19.28 -13.68 4.75
N ARG A 266 19.33 -13.37 6.05
CA ARG A 266 18.23 -13.66 6.97
C ARG A 266 16.94 -12.97 6.55
N TYR A 267 17.04 -11.75 6.01
CA TYR A 267 15.90 -10.94 5.55
C TYR A 267 15.26 -11.51 4.29
N LEU A 268 16.10 -11.96 3.33
CA LEU A 268 15.61 -12.65 2.14
C LEU A 268 14.96 -14.00 2.50
N ALA A 269 15.60 -14.78 3.38
CA ALA A 269 15.07 -16.05 3.84
C ALA A 269 13.70 -15.89 4.55
N ALA A 270 13.54 -14.85 5.39
CA ALA A 270 12.27 -14.54 6.03
C ALA A 270 11.21 -14.12 5.00
N THR A 271 11.58 -13.28 4.01
CA THR A 271 10.68 -12.89 2.92
C THR A 271 10.19 -14.10 2.14
N ARG A 272 11.10 -14.98 1.72
CA ARG A 272 10.76 -16.20 0.97
C ARG A 272 9.79 -17.09 1.74
N ARG A 273 10.02 -17.29 3.03
CA ARG A 273 9.18 -18.15 3.87
C ARG A 273 7.71 -17.68 3.93
N THR A 274 7.47 -16.37 4.11
CA THR A 274 6.12 -15.83 4.06
C THR A 274 5.54 -15.84 2.64
N ALA A 275 6.35 -15.49 1.63
CA ALA A 275 5.93 -15.51 0.23
C ALA A 275 5.54 -16.91 -0.26
N ASP A 276 6.23 -17.96 0.21
CA ASP A 276 5.93 -19.36 -0.08
C ASP A 276 4.62 -19.82 0.57
N GLY A 277 4.33 -19.40 1.80
CA GLY A 277 3.04 -19.63 2.43
C GLY A 277 1.89 -19.01 1.62
N LEU A 278 2.07 -17.79 1.12
CA LEU A 278 1.10 -17.10 0.29
C LEU A 278 0.90 -17.75 -1.09
N LEU A 279 1.92 -18.41 -1.66
CA LEU A 279 1.77 -19.19 -2.90
C LEU A 279 0.73 -20.29 -2.76
N GLY A 280 0.68 -20.95 -1.60
CA GLY A 280 -0.31 -22.01 -1.31
C GLY A 280 -1.76 -21.48 -1.23
N ALA A 281 -1.93 -20.19 -0.92
CA ALA A 281 -3.26 -19.55 -0.85
C ALA A 281 -3.72 -18.95 -2.18
N LEU A 282 -2.82 -18.79 -3.16
CA LEU A 282 -3.15 -18.24 -4.48
C LEU A 282 -3.85 -19.28 -5.34
N ARG A 283 -5.06 -18.97 -5.78
CA ARG A 283 -5.82 -19.86 -6.69
C ARG A 283 -5.34 -19.73 -8.14
N PRO A 284 -5.62 -20.75 -8.99
CA PRO A 284 -5.23 -20.71 -10.41
C PRO A 284 -5.85 -19.56 -11.22
N ASP A 285 -6.95 -18.97 -10.75
CA ASP A 285 -7.62 -17.82 -11.35
C ASP A 285 -7.02 -16.47 -10.89
N GLY A 286 -5.98 -16.47 -10.04
CA GLY A 286 -5.36 -15.29 -9.46
C GLY A 286 -6.07 -14.74 -8.21
N TRP A 287 -7.11 -15.40 -7.74
CA TRP A 287 -7.79 -15.06 -6.50
C TRP A 287 -6.86 -15.29 -5.30
N LEU A 288 -6.61 -14.25 -4.51
CA LEU A 288 -5.88 -14.34 -3.25
C LEU A 288 -6.81 -13.85 -2.13
N PRO A 289 -7.13 -14.67 -1.09
CA PRO A 289 -8.02 -14.25 -0.02
C PRO A 289 -7.58 -12.96 0.64
N GLY A 290 -8.50 -12.05 0.94
CA GLY A 290 -8.20 -10.76 1.55
C GLY A 290 -7.68 -10.87 2.99
N ARG A 291 -7.98 -11.99 3.67
CA ARG A 291 -7.44 -12.37 4.99
C ARG A 291 -7.11 -13.84 5.02
N LEU A 292 -6.09 -14.18 5.78
CA LEU A 292 -5.57 -15.55 5.89
C LEU A 292 -5.44 -15.97 7.35
N ALA A 293 -5.80 -17.22 7.65
CA ALA A 293 -5.59 -17.84 8.94
C ALA A 293 -4.13 -18.32 9.09
N ARG A 294 -3.78 -18.84 10.29
CA ARG A 294 -2.41 -19.26 10.61
C ARG A 294 -1.87 -20.42 9.75
N ASP A 295 -2.75 -21.21 9.20
CA ASP A 295 -2.44 -22.31 8.28
C ASP A 295 -2.48 -21.90 6.80
N TRP A 296 -2.57 -20.60 6.52
CA TRP A 296 -2.73 -20.00 5.20
C TRP A 296 -4.08 -20.26 4.53
N SER A 297 -5.04 -20.86 5.22
CA SER A 297 -6.39 -21.00 4.70
C SER A 297 -7.11 -19.66 4.60
N ALA A 298 -8.09 -19.57 3.68
CA ALA A 298 -8.90 -18.37 3.50
C ALA A 298 -9.76 -18.10 4.73
N ALA A 299 -9.62 -16.91 5.34
CA ALA A 299 -10.45 -16.46 6.44
C ALA A 299 -11.67 -15.63 5.99
N VAL A 300 -11.74 -15.27 4.71
CA VAL A 300 -12.80 -14.48 4.09
C VAL A 300 -13.05 -14.92 2.63
N ASP A 301 -14.21 -14.55 2.10
CA ASP A 301 -14.66 -14.85 0.74
C ASP A 301 -14.53 -13.65 -0.23
N TRP A 302 -13.67 -12.71 0.07
CA TRP A 302 -13.37 -11.53 -0.73
C TRP A 302 -11.85 -11.34 -0.85
N VAL A 303 -11.45 -10.66 -1.92
CA VAL A 303 -10.05 -10.29 -2.21
C VAL A 303 -9.77 -8.89 -1.71
N CYS A 304 -8.62 -8.66 -1.09
CA CYS A 304 -8.04 -7.33 -0.90
C CYS A 304 -7.18 -6.98 -2.11
N LEU A 305 -7.68 -6.14 -3.03
CA LEU A 305 -6.97 -5.87 -4.28
C LEU A 305 -5.62 -5.18 -4.06
N THR A 306 -5.52 -4.33 -3.03
CA THR A 306 -4.23 -3.76 -2.61
C THR A 306 -3.23 -4.85 -2.22
N GLY A 307 -3.65 -5.80 -1.38
CA GLY A 307 -2.80 -6.92 -0.94
C GLY A 307 -2.35 -7.79 -2.11
N SER A 308 -3.25 -8.07 -3.06
CA SER A 308 -2.92 -8.89 -4.22
C SER A 308 -1.77 -8.31 -5.04
N VAL A 309 -1.80 -7.01 -5.37
CA VAL A 309 -0.72 -6.38 -6.14
C VAL A 309 0.57 -6.17 -5.34
N GLN A 310 0.51 -5.94 -4.02
CA GLN A 310 1.71 -5.85 -3.18
C GLN A 310 2.43 -7.19 -3.08
N ILE A 311 1.66 -8.28 -2.90
CA ILE A 311 2.21 -9.64 -2.86
C ILE A 311 2.69 -10.05 -4.25
N GLY A 312 1.94 -9.70 -5.31
CA GLY A 312 2.37 -9.87 -6.70
C GLY A 312 3.71 -9.20 -6.98
N HIS A 313 3.87 -7.95 -6.55
CA HIS A 313 5.14 -7.23 -6.62
C HIS A 313 6.28 -7.95 -5.88
N THR A 314 6.00 -8.46 -4.67
CA THR A 314 6.99 -9.24 -3.90
C THR A 314 7.43 -10.50 -4.65
N TRP A 315 6.49 -11.25 -5.23
CA TRP A 315 6.83 -12.42 -6.04
C TRP A 315 7.66 -12.06 -7.27
N LEU A 316 7.34 -10.98 -7.97
CA LEU A 316 8.14 -10.52 -9.12
C LEU A 316 9.56 -10.11 -8.70
N ARG A 317 9.73 -9.45 -7.54
CA ARG A 317 11.06 -9.14 -7.00
C ARG A 317 11.82 -10.42 -6.61
N LEU A 318 11.16 -11.39 -5.99
CA LEU A 318 11.78 -12.68 -5.68
C LEU A 318 12.20 -13.41 -6.96
N TYR A 319 11.42 -13.34 -8.03
CA TYR A 319 11.84 -13.86 -9.34
C TYR A 319 13.12 -13.18 -9.85
N GLN A 320 13.21 -11.85 -9.79
CA GLN A 320 14.42 -11.12 -10.19
C GLN A 320 15.66 -11.54 -9.36
N LEU A 321 15.47 -11.84 -8.08
CA LEU A 321 16.56 -12.20 -7.17
C LEU A 321 16.98 -13.68 -7.28
N THR A 322 16.03 -14.56 -7.61
CA THR A 322 16.26 -16.02 -7.51
C THR A 322 16.18 -16.77 -8.84
N GLY A 323 15.53 -16.19 -9.85
CA GLY A 323 15.21 -16.87 -11.12
C GLY A 323 14.11 -17.93 -11.01
N GLU A 324 13.43 -18.06 -9.86
CA GLU A 324 12.43 -19.12 -9.66
C GLU A 324 11.10 -18.79 -10.37
N GLU A 325 10.79 -19.50 -11.45
CA GLU A 325 9.62 -19.31 -12.31
C GLU A 325 8.27 -19.34 -11.56
N ARG A 326 8.19 -20.04 -10.43
CA ARG A 326 6.96 -20.08 -9.61
C ARG A 326 6.56 -18.69 -9.12
N TYR A 327 7.53 -17.83 -8.81
CA TYR A 327 7.26 -16.45 -8.39
C TYR A 327 6.81 -15.56 -9.55
N LEU A 328 7.42 -15.70 -10.73
CA LEU A 328 6.98 -14.98 -11.93
C LEU A 328 5.51 -15.32 -12.27
N LYS A 329 5.19 -16.60 -12.30
CA LYS A 329 3.84 -17.08 -12.57
C LYS A 329 2.82 -16.54 -11.55
N ALA A 330 3.15 -16.59 -10.27
CA ALA A 330 2.27 -16.10 -9.19
C ALA A 330 2.06 -14.58 -9.27
N GLY A 331 3.12 -13.81 -9.49
CA GLY A 331 3.05 -12.36 -9.65
C GLY A 331 2.15 -11.95 -10.82
N ARG A 332 2.32 -12.60 -11.98
CA ARG A 332 1.49 -12.38 -13.17
C ARG A 332 0.02 -12.75 -12.94
N LEU A 333 -0.25 -13.84 -12.24
CA LEU A 333 -1.63 -14.24 -11.90
C LEU A 333 -2.31 -13.21 -10.99
N ALA A 334 -1.65 -12.78 -9.92
CA ALA A 334 -2.18 -11.80 -8.98
C ALA A 334 -2.42 -10.45 -9.66
N ASN A 335 -1.48 -9.96 -10.45
CA ASN A 335 -1.60 -8.72 -11.20
C ASN A 335 -2.69 -8.82 -12.28
N GLY A 336 -2.75 -9.91 -13.03
CA GLY A 336 -3.77 -10.15 -14.05
C GLY A 336 -5.18 -10.18 -13.47
N PHE A 337 -5.34 -10.74 -12.25
CA PHE A 337 -6.61 -10.67 -11.53
C PHE A 337 -7.02 -9.21 -11.27
N VAL A 338 -6.12 -8.40 -10.73
CA VAL A 338 -6.43 -6.98 -10.41
C VAL A 338 -6.69 -6.16 -11.67
N ARG A 339 -5.87 -6.30 -12.73
CA ARG A 339 -6.08 -5.60 -14.02
C ARG A 339 -7.49 -5.78 -14.56
N ARG A 340 -8.01 -7.00 -14.53
CA ARG A 340 -9.38 -7.31 -15.01
C ARG A 340 -10.49 -6.70 -14.15
N THR A 341 -10.18 -6.18 -12.95
CA THR A 341 -11.16 -5.47 -12.13
C THR A 341 -11.22 -3.98 -12.43
N VAL A 342 -10.20 -3.42 -13.09
CA VAL A 342 -10.10 -2.00 -13.41
C VAL A 342 -11.08 -1.65 -14.52
N LEU A 343 -11.81 -0.55 -14.35
CA LEU A 343 -12.66 0.00 -15.40
C LEU A 343 -11.82 0.83 -16.37
N MET A 344 -11.97 0.53 -17.65
CA MET A 344 -11.32 1.29 -18.74
C MET A 344 -12.27 2.31 -19.36
N GLU A 345 -13.56 2.19 -19.12
CA GLU A 345 -14.60 3.10 -19.61
C GLU A 345 -15.62 3.37 -18.51
N GLY A 346 -16.23 4.55 -18.55
CA GLY A 346 -17.26 4.93 -17.59
C GLY A 346 -17.03 6.29 -16.95
N PRO A 347 -17.56 6.51 -15.74
CA PRO A 347 -17.42 7.80 -15.07
C PRO A 347 -15.96 8.05 -14.62
N GLU A 348 -15.48 9.30 -14.78
CA GLU A 348 -14.12 9.76 -14.47
C GLU A 348 -13.60 9.24 -13.11
N GLN A 349 -14.45 9.26 -12.08
CA GLN A 349 -14.08 8.84 -10.72
C GLN A 349 -13.84 7.33 -10.56
N ALA A 350 -14.13 6.51 -11.57
CA ALA A 350 -14.01 5.06 -11.51
C ALA A 350 -13.07 4.47 -12.57
N VAL A 351 -12.83 5.19 -13.68
CA VAL A 351 -11.90 4.75 -14.75
C VAL A 351 -10.47 4.77 -14.22
N GLY A 352 -9.73 3.68 -14.36
CA GLY A 352 -8.37 3.52 -13.85
C GLY A 352 -8.27 3.26 -12.34
N ALA A 353 -9.38 3.36 -11.63
CA ALA A 353 -9.44 3.18 -10.17
C ALA A 353 -9.37 1.70 -9.74
N VAL A 354 -8.80 1.46 -8.58
CA VAL A 354 -8.76 0.12 -7.95
C VAL A 354 -9.66 0.07 -6.72
N GLN A 355 -10.58 -0.88 -6.69
CA GLN A 355 -11.45 -1.14 -5.55
C GLN A 355 -10.64 -1.57 -4.31
N GLY A 356 -11.13 -1.27 -3.12
CA GLY A 356 -10.54 -1.81 -1.89
C GLY A 356 -10.65 -3.35 -1.83
N SER A 357 -11.83 -3.86 -2.12
CA SER A 357 -12.14 -5.29 -2.17
C SER A 357 -12.76 -5.72 -3.49
N TYR A 358 -12.61 -7.00 -3.82
CA TYR A 358 -13.41 -7.68 -4.83
C TYR A 358 -14.19 -8.84 -4.19
N PRO A 359 -15.55 -8.86 -4.29
CA PRO A 359 -16.39 -7.79 -4.83
C PRO A 359 -16.27 -6.49 -4.02
N ILE A 360 -16.71 -5.37 -4.59
CA ILE A 360 -16.62 -4.03 -3.97
C ILE A 360 -17.32 -3.93 -2.60
N SER A 361 -18.24 -4.84 -2.33
CA SER A 361 -18.93 -5.00 -1.04
C SER A 361 -18.10 -5.71 0.03
N GLY A 362 -16.91 -6.21 -0.27
CA GLY A 362 -16.00 -6.82 0.70
C GLY A 362 -15.56 -5.84 1.79
N LEU A 363 -15.07 -6.36 2.91
CA LEU A 363 -14.93 -5.57 4.13
C LEU A 363 -13.60 -4.79 4.23
N TYR A 364 -12.83 -4.68 3.16
CA TYR A 364 -11.67 -3.79 3.11
C TYR A 364 -11.91 -2.67 2.10
N GLY A 365 -12.00 -1.42 2.56
CA GLY A 365 -12.39 -0.30 1.69
C GLY A 365 -13.74 -0.55 1.02
N GLN A 366 -14.75 -0.96 1.81
CA GLN A 366 -16.07 -1.30 1.31
C GLN A 366 -16.71 -0.12 0.58
N TRP A 367 -17.12 -0.32 -0.66
CA TRP A 367 -17.67 0.71 -1.55
C TRP A 367 -16.67 1.82 -1.92
N GLU A 368 -15.37 1.56 -1.80
CA GLU A 368 -14.32 2.55 -2.05
C GLU A 368 -13.38 2.12 -3.18
N TYR A 369 -12.97 3.12 -3.98
CA TYR A 369 -11.77 3.07 -4.80
C TYR A 369 -10.66 3.78 -4.02
N LEU A 370 -9.50 3.14 -3.85
CA LEU A 370 -8.48 3.56 -2.91
C LEU A 370 -7.23 4.06 -3.64
N ASN A 371 -6.70 5.22 -3.23
CA ASN A 371 -5.52 5.79 -3.88
C ASN A 371 -4.30 4.88 -3.74
N TRP A 372 -4.13 4.22 -2.59
CA TRP A 372 -3.00 3.30 -2.39
C TRP A 372 -3.15 1.98 -3.14
N ALA A 373 -4.38 1.51 -3.37
CA ALA A 373 -4.59 0.33 -4.19
C ALA A 373 -4.15 0.60 -5.63
N CYS A 374 -4.49 1.78 -6.16
CA CYS A 374 -4.04 2.23 -7.47
C CYS A 374 -2.51 2.39 -7.52
N LYS A 375 -1.90 3.07 -6.53
CA LYS A 375 -0.45 3.23 -6.44
C LYS A 375 0.30 1.89 -6.45
N PHE A 376 -0.09 0.95 -5.61
CA PHE A 376 0.58 -0.35 -5.56
C PHE A 376 0.33 -1.20 -6.82
N MET A 377 -0.81 -1.04 -7.47
CA MET A 377 -1.03 -1.63 -8.79
C MET A 377 -0.04 -1.06 -9.82
N LEU A 378 0.14 0.26 -9.87
CA LEU A 378 1.09 0.90 -10.79
C LEU A 378 2.52 0.37 -10.60
N ASP A 379 2.99 0.30 -9.35
CA ASP A 379 4.33 -0.22 -9.05
C ASP A 379 4.47 -1.69 -9.48
N SER A 380 3.46 -2.51 -9.21
CA SER A 380 3.52 -3.94 -9.50
C SER A 380 3.44 -4.21 -11.01
N LEU A 381 2.59 -3.49 -11.73
CA LEU A 381 2.47 -3.62 -13.18
C LEU A 381 3.70 -3.10 -13.91
N TRP A 382 4.29 -2.00 -13.43
CA TRP A 382 5.56 -1.51 -13.98
C TRP A 382 6.68 -2.55 -13.83
N LEU A 383 6.79 -3.14 -12.65
CA LEU A 383 7.76 -4.22 -12.43
C LEU A 383 7.47 -5.45 -13.31
N GLU A 384 6.20 -5.85 -13.46
CA GLU A 384 5.82 -6.97 -14.34
C GLU A 384 6.26 -6.73 -15.78
N LYS A 385 6.12 -5.49 -16.27
CA LYS A 385 6.58 -5.10 -17.61
C LYS A 385 8.09 -5.23 -17.78
N GLN A 386 8.86 -4.99 -16.71
CA GLN A 386 10.33 -5.06 -16.74
C GLN A 386 10.88 -6.50 -16.67
N VAL A 387 10.12 -7.44 -16.14
CA VAL A 387 10.50 -8.86 -16.02
C VAL A 387 9.81 -9.76 -17.05
N ALA A 388 9.12 -9.16 -18.02
CA ALA A 388 8.37 -9.85 -19.06
C ALA A 388 9.29 -10.43 -20.15
#